data_52c6d16daa5b34271b5e900d65b9c0fe
#
_entry.id   52c6d16daa5b34271b5e900d65b9c0fe
#
_cell.length_a   1.000
_cell.length_b   1.000
_cell.length_c   1.000
_cell.angle_alpha   90.00
_cell.angle_beta   90.00
_cell.angle_gamma   90.00
#
_symmetry.space_group_name_H-M   'P 1'
#
loop_
_entity.id
_entity.type
_entity.pdbx_description
1 polymer ?
#
loop_
_entity_poly.entity_id
_entity_poly.type
_entity_poly.pdbx_seq_one_letter_code
_entity_poly.pdbx_strand_id
1 'polypeptide(L)'
;VNEDDRNGRVMLQNTKAKKYTYALKSYADYKAQILENQFAGLLLKIDNQELWVKLIGNFNAYNLLAIYATADLLGLEQLEILQLMSTLESVDGRFQYVVSEKNITAIVDYAHTPDALKNVLETINSIRTGNEELITVVGCGGDRDTQKRPKMGGIAAKLSTKVIFTNDNPRTENPTEILAQIEAGVSPEDYKKTVSIA
;
A
#
# COMPACT_ATOMS: atom_id res chain seq x y z
N VAL A 1 19.16 -0.37 1.39
CA VAL A 1 18.24 -1.31 2.10
C VAL A 1 17.39 -0.53 3.09
N ASN A 2 16.11 -0.92 3.25
CA ASN A 2 15.21 -0.34 4.24
C ASN A 2 15.60 -0.80 5.66
N GLU A 3 16.05 0.11 6.50
CA GLU A 3 16.47 -0.16 7.88
C GLU A 3 15.27 -0.33 8.84
N ASP A 4 14.09 0.18 8.46
CA ASP A 4 12.86 -0.02 9.22
C ASP A 4 12.24 -1.41 8.99
N ASP A 5 12.70 -2.17 7.96
CA ASP A 5 12.29 -3.55 7.73
C ASP A 5 13.21 -4.51 8.50
N ARG A 6 12.60 -5.36 9.33
CA ARG A 6 13.33 -6.36 10.14
C ARG A 6 14.23 -7.29 9.32
N ASN A 7 13.90 -7.54 8.05
CA ASN A 7 14.67 -8.38 7.14
C ASN A 7 15.76 -7.60 6.40
N GLY A 8 15.77 -6.28 6.48
CA GLY A 8 16.71 -5.44 5.76
C GLY A 8 18.17 -5.81 6.05
N ARG A 9 18.53 -5.92 7.32
CA ARG A 9 19.89 -6.33 7.72
C ARG A 9 20.23 -7.77 7.33
N VAL A 10 19.24 -8.66 7.33
CA VAL A 10 19.42 -10.06 6.92
C VAL A 10 19.85 -10.14 5.46
N MET A 11 19.26 -9.32 4.59
CA MET A 11 19.62 -9.26 3.17
C MET A 11 21.06 -8.79 2.92
N LEU A 12 21.65 -8.06 3.86
CA LEU A 12 23.01 -7.53 3.75
C LEU A 12 24.10 -8.47 4.30
N GLN A 13 23.76 -9.60 4.93
CA GLN A 13 24.71 -10.40 5.68
C GLN A 13 25.89 -10.93 4.86
N ASN A 14 25.63 -11.36 3.63
CA ASN A 14 26.63 -12.03 2.79
C ASN A 14 27.11 -11.19 1.60
N THR A 15 26.73 -9.91 1.51
CA THR A 15 27.17 -9.05 0.41
C THR A 15 28.50 -8.37 0.72
N LYS A 16 29.40 -8.32 -0.30
CA LYS A 16 30.65 -7.55 -0.30
C LYS A 16 30.46 -6.15 -0.92
N ALA A 17 29.29 -5.86 -1.47
CA ALA A 17 28.98 -4.55 -2.04
C ALA A 17 28.97 -3.44 -0.97
N LYS A 18 29.22 -2.21 -1.38
CA LYS A 18 29.02 -1.04 -0.53
C LYS A 18 27.53 -0.98 -0.14
N LYS A 19 27.28 -0.78 1.13
CA LYS A 19 25.92 -0.84 1.73
C LYS A 19 25.45 0.56 2.01
N TYR A 20 24.22 0.81 1.66
CA TYR A 20 23.50 2.04 2.00
C TYR A 20 22.14 1.71 2.56
N THR A 21 21.72 2.48 3.55
CA THR A 21 20.47 2.29 4.26
C THR A 21 19.56 3.50 4.07
N TYR A 22 18.25 3.26 4.11
CA TYR A 22 17.25 4.32 4.14
C TYR A 22 16.15 3.98 5.14
N ALA A 23 15.57 5.00 5.78
CA ALA A 23 14.55 4.82 6.81
C ALA A 23 13.68 6.07 6.97
N LEU A 24 12.46 5.88 7.48
CA LEU A 24 11.60 6.95 7.96
C LEU A 24 11.68 7.10 9.49
N LYS A 25 11.93 6.00 10.21
CA LYS A 25 11.87 5.93 11.67
C LYS A 25 13.26 5.73 12.29
N SER A 26 14.04 4.80 11.76
CA SER A 26 15.35 4.42 12.27
C SER A 26 16.45 5.40 11.84
N TYR A 27 17.64 5.25 12.40
CA TYR A 27 18.84 5.92 11.88
C TYR A 27 19.28 5.22 10.59
N ALA A 28 19.60 5.98 9.55
CA ALA A 28 20.00 5.47 8.25
C ALA A 28 20.85 6.51 7.49
N ASP A 29 21.53 6.08 6.41
CA ASP A 29 22.30 6.97 5.54
C ASP A 29 21.40 8.00 4.85
N TYR A 30 20.22 7.57 4.40
CA TYR A 30 19.18 8.41 3.82
C TYR A 30 17.93 8.41 4.70
N LYS A 31 17.45 9.58 5.05
CA LYS A 31 16.30 9.73 5.95
C LYS A 31 15.29 10.71 5.40
N ALA A 32 14.02 10.38 5.53
CA ALA A 32 12.92 11.29 5.28
C ALA A 32 11.96 11.33 6.48
N GLN A 33 11.26 12.45 6.60
CA GLN A 33 10.16 12.62 7.54
C GLN A 33 8.88 12.89 6.76
N ILE A 34 7.79 12.20 7.10
CA ILE A 34 6.47 12.53 6.58
C ILE A 34 5.94 13.69 7.41
N LEU A 35 5.72 14.84 6.77
CA LEU A 35 5.11 16.02 7.39
C LEU A 35 3.59 15.97 7.25
N GLU A 36 3.09 15.59 6.05
CA GLU A 36 1.66 15.43 5.78
C GLU A 36 1.42 14.18 4.92
N ASN A 37 0.30 13.50 5.19
CA ASN A 37 -0.20 12.37 4.40
C ASN A 37 -1.70 12.54 4.22
N GLN A 38 -2.12 12.92 3.02
CA GLN A 38 -3.50 13.26 2.67
C GLN A 38 -3.91 12.61 1.36
N PHE A 39 -5.22 12.60 1.04
CA PHE A 39 -5.68 12.16 -0.29
C PHE A 39 -5.15 13.03 -1.44
N ALA A 40 -4.72 14.26 -1.17
CA ALA A 40 -4.10 15.12 -2.16
C ALA A 40 -2.63 14.76 -2.45
N GLY A 41 -1.97 14.03 -1.54
CA GLY A 41 -0.56 13.64 -1.67
C GLY A 41 0.19 13.55 -0.35
N LEU A 42 1.51 13.46 -0.47
CA LEU A 42 2.47 13.44 0.63
C LEU A 42 3.32 14.70 0.64
N LEU A 43 3.52 15.28 1.82
CA LEU A 43 4.59 16.23 2.08
C LEU A 43 5.69 15.53 2.86
N LEU A 44 6.86 15.43 2.25
CA LEU A 44 8.05 14.81 2.83
C LEU A 44 9.11 15.88 3.10
N LYS A 45 9.92 15.65 4.14
CA LYS A 45 11.16 16.39 4.37
C LYS A 45 12.33 15.43 4.16
N ILE A 46 13.18 15.73 3.17
CA ILE A 46 14.40 14.98 2.83
C ILE A 46 15.56 15.98 2.86
N ASP A 47 16.61 15.71 3.63
CA ASP A 47 17.80 16.56 3.74
C ASP A 47 17.50 18.07 3.95
N ASN A 48 16.54 18.35 4.84
CA ASN A 48 16.04 19.70 5.15
C ASN A 48 15.26 20.40 4.02
N GLN A 49 14.99 19.72 2.89
CA GLN A 49 14.14 20.24 1.83
C GLN A 49 12.75 19.61 1.93
N GLU A 50 11.71 20.41 1.68
CA GLU A 50 10.34 19.93 1.62
C GLU A 50 10.00 19.53 0.19
N LEU A 51 9.38 18.37 0.04
CA LEU A 51 8.95 17.79 -1.22
C LEU A 51 7.48 17.43 -1.16
N TRP A 52 6.65 18.09 -1.95
CA TRP A 52 5.27 17.68 -2.19
C TRP A 52 5.19 16.75 -3.40
N VAL A 53 4.48 15.62 -3.23
CA VAL A 53 4.22 14.65 -4.31
C VAL A 53 2.76 14.22 -4.31
N LYS A 54 2.22 13.88 -5.49
CA LYS A 54 0.85 13.39 -5.65
C LYS A 54 0.67 11.93 -5.21
N LEU A 55 1.72 11.24 -4.80
CA LEU A 55 1.64 9.88 -4.28
C LEU A 55 1.12 9.87 -2.84
N ILE A 56 0.38 8.82 -2.47
CA ILE A 56 -0.32 8.71 -1.19
C ILE A 56 0.20 7.51 -0.40
N GLY A 57 0.29 7.66 0.91
CA GLY A 57 0.56 6.56 1.83
C GLY A 57 2.03 6.40 2.23
N ASN A 58 2.23 5.92 3.46
CA ASN A 58 3.55 5.75 4.06
C ASN A 58 4.48 4.83 3.25
N PHE A 59 3.91 3.82 2.58
CA PHE A 59 4.71 2.93 1.73
C PHE A 59 5.32 3.67 0.54
N ASN A 60 4.63 4.69 0.00
CA ASN A 60 5.19 5.53 -1.05
C ASN A 60 6.29 6.46 -0.54
N ALA A 61 6.24 6.89 0.72
CA ALA A 61 7.37 7.61 1.31
C ALA A 61 8.66 6.77 1.33
N TYR A 62 8.57 5.46 1.64
CA TYR A 62 9.71 4.54 1.50
C TYR A 62 10.16 4.38 0.06
N ASN A 63 9.24 4.23 -0.89
CA ASN A 63 9.56 4.12 -2.31
C ASN A 63 10.26 5.37 -2.83
N LEU A 64 9.76 6.54 -2.50
CA LEU A 64 10.34 7.84 -2.86
C LEU A 64 11.74 8.01 -2.28
N LEU A 65 11.92 7.66 -1.00
CA LEU A 65 13.24 7.75 -0.37
C LEU A 65 14.25 6.77 -1.00
N ALA A 66 13.81 5.58 -1.41
CA ALA A 66 14.64 4.64 -2.16
C ALA A 66 15.03 5.17 -3.55
N ILE A 67 14.09 5.86 -4.24
CA ILE A 67 14.36 6.53 -5.53
C ILE A 67 15.38 7.64 -5.32
N TYR A 68 15.15 8.53 -4.33
CA TYR A 68 16.05 9.63 -3.99
C TYR A 68 17.47 9.12 -3.71
N ALA A 69 17.60 8.13 -2.80
CA ALA A 69 18.88 7.56 -2.44
C ALA A 69 19.60 6.93 -3.64
N THR A 70 18.86 6.27 -4.54
CA THR A 70 19.44 5.67 -5.73
C THR A 70 19.93 6.71 -6.72
N ALA A 71 19.15 7.77 -6.95
CA ALA A 71 19.49 8.85 -7.87
C ALA A 71 20.74 9.64 -7.38
N ASP A 72 20.79 9.95 -6.07
CA ASP A 72 21.92 10.60 -5.43
C ASP A 72 23.20 9.75 -5.55
N LEU A 73 23.11 8.44 -5.31
CA LEU A 73 24.23 7.51 -5.48
C LEU A 73 24.69 7.35 -6.94
N LEU A 74 23.83 7.64 -7.89
CA LEU A 74 24.16 7.71 -9.31
C LEU A 74 24.76 9.07 -9.73
N GLY A 75 24.84 10.02 -8.81
CA GLY A 75 25.49 11.31 -9.00
C GLY A 75 24.59 12.42 -9.56
N LEU A 76 23.27 12.29 -9.47
CA LEU A 76 22.36 13.38 -9.81
C LEU A 76 22.39 14.45 -8.71
N GLU A 77 22.19 15.71 -9.10
CA GLU A 77 22.10 16.82 -8.15
C GLU A 77 20.80 16.76 -7.34
N GLN A 78 20.89 17.00 -6.03
CA GLN A 78 19.77 16.85 -5.09
C GLN A 78 18.53 17.65 -5.49
N LEU A 79 18.68 18.89 -5.92
CA LEU A 79 17.55 19.72 -6.33
C LEU A 79 16.89 19.18 -7.61
N GLU A 80 17.67 18.66 -8.54
CA GLU A 80 17.16 18.02 -9.75
C GLU A 80 16.34 16.76 -9.39
N ILE A 81 16.85 15.92 -8.47
CA ILE A 81 16.11 14.74 -7.99
C ILE A 81 14.76 15.15 -7.41
N LEU A 82 14.73 16.14 -6.51
CA LEU A 82 13.50 16.60 -5.87
C LEU A 82 12.52 17.20 -6.88
N GLN A 83 13.00 17.97 -7.87
CA GLN A 83 12.17 18.51 -8.93
C GLN A 83 11.52 17.38 -9.76
N LEU A 84 12.29 16.38 -10.17
CA LEU A 84 11.77 15.23 -10.92
C LEU A 84 10.77 14.43 -10.06
N MET A 85 11.07 14.20 -8.80
CA MET A 85 10.18 13.48 -7.89
C MET A 85 8.86 14.21 -7.66
N SER A 86 8.82 15.55 -7.65
CA SER A 86 7.60 16.33 -7.48
C SER A 86 6.60 16.15 -8.63
N THR A 87 7.08 15.69 -9.79
CA THR A 87 6.24 15.41 -10.97
C THR A 87 5.68 13.99 -11.02
N LEU A 88 6.09 13.12 -10.09
CA LEU A 88 5.65 11.73 -10.07
C LEU A 88 4.16 11.63 -9.74
N GLU A 89 3.48 10.80 -10.50
CA GLU A 89 2.08 10.45 -10.31
C GLU A 89 1.94 8.95 -10.05
N SER A 90 0.77 8.54 -9.52
CA SER A 90 0.50 7.12 -9.31
C SER A 90 0.46 6.37 -10.63
N VAL A 91 1.06 5.19 -10.64
CA VAL A 91 0.93 4.26 -11.77
C VAL A 91 -0.46 3.65 -11.75
N ASP A 92 -1.02 3.39 -12.93
CA ASP A 92 -2.34 2.75 -13.08
C ASP A 92 -2.44 1.48 -12.23
N GLY A 93 -3.52 1.39 -11.45
CA GLY A 93 -3.75 0.27 -10.54
C GLY A 93 -2.81 0.21 -9.33
N ARG A 94 -2.09 1.28 -8.98
CA ARG A 94 -1.23 1.36 -7.80
C ARG A 94 -1.64 2.54 -6.92
N PHE A 95 -2.55 2.30 -5.98
CA PHE A 95 -3.20 3.33 -5.18
C PHE A 95 -3.72 4.50 -6.05
N GLN A 96 -4.17 4.16 -7.25
CA GLN A 96 -4.76 5.11 -8.17
C GLN A 96 -6.11 5.56 -7.62
N TYR A 97 -6.34 6.84 -7.55
CA TYR A 97 -7.60 7.36 -7.02
C TYR A 97 -8.30 8.28 -8.01
N VAL A 98 -9.62 8.23 -7.96
CA VAL A 98 -10.51 9.09 -8.74
C VAL A 98 -11.56 9.65 -7.78
N VAL A 99 -11.77 10.96 -7.83
CA VAL A 99 -12.79 11.64 -7.03
C VAL A 99 -13.94 12.03 -7.92
N SER A 100 -15.16 11.61 -7.58
CA SER A 100 -16.37 12.00 -8.29
C SER A 100 -16.87 13.39 -7.86
N GLU A 101 -17.78 13.98 -8.64
CA GLU A 101 -18.47 15.24 -8.30
C GLU A 101 -19.24 15.16 -6.97
N LYS A 102 -19.60 13.96 -6.53
CA LYS A 102 -20.30 13.71 -5.24
C LYS A 102 -19.34 13.46 -4.08
N ASN A 103 -18.06 13.79 -4.22
CA ASN A 103 -17.02 13.53 -3.22
C ASN A 103 -16.86 12.03 -2.85
N ILE A 104 -17.17 11.13 -3.78
CA ILE A 104 -16.85 9.71 -3.62
C ILE A 104 -15.46 9.50 -4.18
N THR A 105 -14.55 8.99 -3.34
CA THR A 105 -13.20 8.61 -3.76
C THR A 105 -13.17 7.12 -4.07
N ALA A 106 -12.87 6.76 -5.30
CA ALA A 106 -12.58 5.39 -5.71
C ALA A 106 -11.07 5.19 -5.75
N ILE A 107 -10.58 4.11 -5.14
CA ILE A 107 -9.17 3.74 -5.12
C ILE A 107 -9.01 2.38 -5.79
N VAL A 108 -8.10 2.29 -6.76
CA VAL A 108 -7.74 1.06 -7.44
C VAL A 108 -6.32 0.67 -7.07
N ASP A 109 -6.16 -0.53 -6.54
CA ASP A 109 -4.85 -1.05 -6.15
C ASP A 109 -4.67 -2.52 -6.53
N TYR A 110 -3.45 -2.90 -6.84
CA TYR A 110 -3.07 -4.26 -7.21
C TYR A 110 -2.81 -5.18 -6.00
N ALA A 111 -3.19 -4.78 -4.80
CA ALA A 111 -3.00 -5.54 -3.58
C ALA A 111 -3.65 -6.94 -3.69
N HIS A 112 -2.83 -7.99 -3.78
CA HIS A 112 -3.25 -9.38 -3.95
C HIS A 112 -2.64 -10.32 -2.90
N THR A 113 -2.04 -9.75 -1.87
CA THR A 113 -1.51 -10.47 -0.69
C THR A 113 -2.12 -9.89 0.59
N PRO A 114 -2.18 -10.65 1.70
CA PRO A 114 -2.69 -10.14 2.97
C PRO A 114 -2.00 -8.86 3.44
N ASP A 115 -0.67 -8.82 3.38
CA ASP A 115 0.10 -7.64 3.83
C ASP A 115 -0.15 -6.42 2.92
N ALA A 116 -0.21 -6.61 1.61
CA ALA A 116 -0.50 -5.52 0.68
C ALA A 116 -1.91 -4.95 0.91
N LEU A 117 -2.93 -5.82 1.02
CA LEU A 117 -4.30 -5.39 1.31
C LEU A 117 -4.39 -4.65 2.65
N LYS A 118 -3.72 -5.17 3.67
CA LYS A 118 -3.65 -4.52 4.97
C LYS A 118 -3.04 -3.12 4.87
N ASN A 119 -1.90 -2.98 4.20
CA ASN A 119 -1.22 -1.70 4.04
C ASN A 119 -2.09 -0.67 3.32
N VAL A 120 -2.80 -1.07 2.27
CA VAL A 120 -3.74 -0.19 1.54
C VAL A 120 -4.86 0.28 2.46
N LEU A 121 -5.53 -0.64 3.15
CA LEU A 121 -6.65 -0.31 4.03
C LEU A 121 -6.23 0.51 5.26
N GLU A 122 -5.08 0.21 5.86
CA GLU A 122 -4.51 1.01 6.96
C GLU A 122 -4.13 2.41 6.49
N THR A 123 -3.60 2.55 5.27
CA THR A 123 -3.31 3.86 4.68
C THR A 123 -4.59 4.68 4.52
N ILE A 124 -5.64 4.12 3.93
CA ILE A 124 -6.93 4.79 3.78
C ILE A 124 -7.50 5.19 5.15
N ASN A 125 -7.45 4.27 6.12
CA ASN A 125 -7.94 4.52 7.49
C ASN A 125 -7.13 5.61 8.23
N SER A 126 -5.84 5.79 7.90
CA SER A 126 -5.01 6.84 8.51
C SER A 126 -5.27 8.24 7.94
N ILE A 127 -5.86 8.31 6.75
CA ILE A 127 -6.10 9.57 6.04
C ILE A 127 -7.55 10.04 6.20
N ARG A 128 -8.51 9.12 6.24
CA ARG A 128 -9.93 9.46 6.42
C ARG A 128 -10.21 10.03 7.81
N THR A 129 -11.22 10.88 7.93
CA THR A 129 -11.61 11.52 9.21
C THR A 129 -12.40 10.58 10.13
N GLY A 130 -12.84 9.42 9.61
CA GLY A 130 -13.67 8.45 10.33
C GLY A 130 -15.18 8.64 10.13
N ASN A 131 -15.60 9.70 9.44
CA ASN A 131 -17.01 9.95 9.10
C ASN A 131 -17.40 9.28 7.77
N GLU A 132 -16.44 8.95 6.94
CA GLU A 132 -16.64 8.31 5.64
C GLU A 132 -16.81 6.79 5.80
N GLU A 133 -17.66 6.21 4.95
CA GLU A 133 -17.71 4.75 4.80
C GLU A 133 -16.55 4.28 3.92
N LEU A 134 -15.84 3.24 4.38
CA LEU A 134 -14.87 2.51 3.57
C LEU A 134 -15.51 1.24 3.04
N ILE A 135 -15.81 1.21 1.76
CA ILE A 135 -16.36 0.05 1.06
C ILE A 135 -15.22 -0.64 0.30
N THR A 136 -14.90 -1.87 0.66
CA THR A 136 -13.83 -2.64 0.01
C THR A 136 -14.44 -3.69 -0.90
N VAL A 137 -14.03 -3.68 -2.17
CA VAL A 137 -14.35 -4.75 -3.14
C VAL A 137 -13.08 -5.57 -3.34
N VAL A 138 -13.12 -6.85 -3.02
CA VAL A 138 -11.95 -7.72 -3.08
C VAL A 138 -12.31 -9.14 -3.51
N GLY A 139 -11.44 -9.74 -4.32
CA GLY A 139 -11.49 -11.13 -4.73
C GLY A 139 -10.13 -11.80 -4.67
N CYS A 140 -10.11 -13.11 -4.92
CA CYS A 140 -8.88 -13.89 -5.05
C CYS A 140 -8.90 -14.72 -6.33
N GLY A 141 -7.77 -14.76 -7.04
CA GLY A 141 -7.64 -15.61 -8.21
C GLY A 141 -7.53 -17.10 -7.87
N GLY A 142 -7.98 -17.95 -8.79
CA GLY A 142 -7.79 -19.40 -8.75
C GLY A 142 -6.36 -19.82 -9.12
N ASP A 143 -6.01 -21.09 -8.87
CA ASP A 143 -4.68 -21.69 -9.11
C ASP A 143 -3.54 -20.86 -8.48
N ARG A 144 -3.79 -20.35 -7.27
CA ARG A 144 -2.87 -19.55 -6.46
C ARG A 144 -2.89 -20.06 -5.02
N ASP A 145 -2.04 -19.45 -4.18
CA ASP A 145 -2.01 -19.76 -2.75
C ASP A 145 -3.39 -19.58 -2.10
N THR A 146 -3.99 -20.69 -1.69
CA THR A 146 -5.31 -20.72 -1.05
C THR A 146 -5.26 -20.23 0.40
N GLN A 147 -4.12 -20.37 1.08
CA GLN A 147 -3.97 -19.99 2.48
C GLN A 147 -4.09 -18.46 2.71
N LYS A 148 -3.88 -17.67 1.67
CA LYS A 148 -4.07 -16.22 1.75
C LYS A 148 -5.54 -15.79 1.75
N ARG A 149 -6.46 -16.61 1.19
CA ARG A 149 -7.88 -16.27 0.98
C ARG A 149 -8.58 -15.89 2.29
N PRO A 150 -8.59 -16.75 3.33
CA PRO A 150 -9.22 -16.40 4.60
C PRO A 150 -8.53 -15.22 5.28
N LYS A 151 -7.20 -15.09 5.17
CA LYS A 151 -6.48 -13.95 5.73
C LYS A 151 -6.91 -12.62 5.10
N MET A 152 -7.07 -12.60 3.78
CA MET A 152 -7.54 -11.41 3.05
C MET A 152 -8.99 -11.09 3.40
N GLY A 153 -9.87 -12.08 3.51
CA GLY A 153 -11.25 -11.90 3.95
C GLY A 153 -11.34 -11.27 5.34
N GLY A 154 -10.60 -11.81 6.31
CA GLY A 154 -10.55 -11.29 7.67
C GLY A 154 -9.98 -9.85 7.74
N ILE A 155 -8.93 -9.55 6.99
CA ILE A 155 -8.33 -8.21 6.93
C ILE A 155 -9.34 -7.21 6.34
N ALA A 156 -9.97 -7.54 5.21
CA ALA A 156 -10.95 -6.69 4.58
C ALA A 156 -12.12 -6.38 5.52
N ALA A 157 -12.71 -7.41 6.15
CA ALA A 157 -13.82 -7.26 7.06
C ALA A 157 -13.45 -6.42 8.31
N LYS A 158 -12.27 -6.64 8.87
CA LYS A 158 -11.81 -5.91 10.06
C LYS A 158 -11.56 -4.43 9.80
N LEU A 159 -10.96 -4.08 8.65
CA LEU A 159 -10.48 -2.73 8.36
C LEU A 159 -11.46 -1.88 7.54
N SER A 160 -12.58 -2.45 7.09
CA SER A 160 -13.57 -1.74 6.28
C SER A 160 -14.89 -1.54 7.02
N THR A 161 -15.68 -0.57 6.55
CA THR A 161 -17.06 -0.37 7.01
C THR A 161 -18.00 -1.39 6.37
N LYS A 162 -17.78 -1.68 5.07
CA LYS A 162 -18.50 -2.69 4.29
C LYS A 162 -17.52 -3.42 3.38
N VAL A 163 -17.79 -4.69 3.09
CA VAL A 163 -16.98 -5.50 2.17
C VAL A 163 -17.87 -6.20 1.17
N ILE A 164 -17.45 -6.17 -0.06
CA ILE A 164 -18.01 -6.95 -1.16
C ILE A 164 -16.94 -7.94 -1.60
N PHE A 165 -17.18 -9.22 -1.31
CA PHE A 165 -16.38 -10.29 -1.89
C PHE A 165 -16.91 -10.61 -3.28
N THR A 166 -16.03 -10.67 -4.26
CA THR A 166 -16.40 -10.92 -5.65
C THR A 166 -15.42 -11.88 -6.31
N ASN A 167 -15.83 -12.40 -7.44
CA ASN A 167 -14.93 -13.21 -8.26
C ASN A 167 -13.85 -12.32 -8.87
N ASP A 168 -12.63 -12.84 -8.86
CA ASP A 168 -11.54 -12.45 -9.73
C ASP A 168 -11.39 -13.52 -10.82
N ASN A 169 -10.24 -13.72 -11.40
CA ASN A 169 -9.99 -14.75 -12.37
C ASN A 169 -9.94 -16.15 -11.70
N PRO A 170 -10.99 -16.98 -11.80
CA PRO A 170 -11.05 -18.26 -11.09
C PRO A 170 -10.18 -19.35 -11.73
N ARG A 171 -9.71 -19.16 -12.96
CA ARG A 171 -8.96 -20.15 -13.75
C ARG A 171 -9.68 -21.50 -13.78
N THR A 172 -9.06 -22.57 -13.21
CA THR A 172 -9.63 -23.92 -13.19
C THR A 172 -10.47 -24.20 -11.94
N GLU A 173 -10.43 -23.32 -10.94
CA GLU A 173 -11.16 -23.50 -9.68
C GLU A 173 -12.62 -23.04 -9.76
N ASN A 174 -13.47 -23.60 -8.90
CA ASN A 174 -14.86 -23.16 -8.77
C ASN A 174 -14.91 -21.77 -8.08
N PRO A 175 -15.50 -20.75 -8.72
CA PRO A 175 -15.59 -19.39 -8.15
C PRO A 175 -16.29 -19.36 -6.78
N THR A 176 -17.35 -20.15 -6.60
CA THR A 176 -18.10 -20.21 -5.33
C THR A 176 -17.26 -20.77 -4.19
N GLU A 177 -16.39 -21.74 -4.47
CA GLU A 177 -15.46 -22.29 -3.46
C GLU A 177 -14.40 -21.28 -3.07
N ILE A 178 -13.92 -20.49 -4.02
CA ILE A 178 -12.97 -19.39 -3.74
C ILE A 178 -13.62 -18.38 -2.80
N LEU A 179 -14.85 -17.96 -3.08
CA LEU A 179 -15.61 -17.03 -2.22
C LEU A 179 -15.82 -17.60 -0.81
N ALA A 180 -16.23 -18.86 -0.70
CA ALA A 180 -16.40 -19.52 0.60
C ALA A 180 -15.08 -19.55 1.42
N GLN A 181 -13.93 -19.75 0.76
CA GLN A 181 -12.62 -19.72 1.42
C GLN A 181 -12.23 -18.30 1.88
N ILE A 182 -12.63 -17.27 1.16
CA ILE A 182 -12.42 -15.88 1.59
C ILE A 182 -13.29 -15.58 2.82
N GLU A 183 -14.58 -15.94 2.77
CA GLU A 183 -15.54 -15.74 3.85
C GLU A 183 -15.16 -16.48 5.14
N ALA A 184 -14.54 -17.66 5.03
CA ALA A 184 -14.09 -18.44 6.17
C ALA A 184 -13.12 -17.71 7.10
N GLY A 185 -12.50 -16.62 6.62
CA GLY A 185 -11.62 -15.79 7.43
C GLY A 185 -12.31 -14.64 8.17
N VAL A 186 -13.61 -14.43 7.93
CA VAL A 186 -14.37 -13.33 8.54
C VAL A 186 -14.80 -13.71 9.95
N SER A 187 -14.57 -12.83 10.93
CA SER A 187 -15.06 -13.05 12.28
C SER A 187 -16.59 -12.96 12.34
N PRO A 188 -17.26 -13.68 13.28
CA PRO A 188 -18.71 -13.58 13.44
C PRO A 188 -19.23 -12.16 13.65
N GLU A 189 -18.44 -11.33 14.30
CA GLU A 189 -18.80 -9.92 14.60
C GLU A 189 -18.81 -9.07 13.33
N ASP A 190 -17.90 -9.36 12.38
CA ASP A 190 -17.73 -8.62 11.15
C ASP A 190 -18.59 -9.15 9.99
N TYR A 191 -19.18 -10.34 10.14
CA TYR A 191 -19.93 -11.00 9.05
C TYR A 191 -21.08 -10.14 8.51
N LYS A 192 -21.75 -9.37 9.38
CA LYS A 192 -22.82 -8.43 8.99
C LYS A 192 -22.39 -7.31 8.04
N LYS A 193 -21.10 -7.07 7.91
CA LYS A 193 -20.51 -6.06 7.02
C LYS A 193 -20.21 -6.62 5.62
N THR A 194 -20.33 -7.91 5.41
CA THR A 194 -19.89 -8.60 4.18
C THR A 194 -21.05 -9.01 3.30
N VAL A 195 -20.83 -8.95 1.99
CA VAL A 195 -21.72 -9.46 0.95
C VAL A 195 -20.86 -10.17 -0.08
N SER A 196 -21.29 -11.34 -0.55
CA SER A 196 -20.61 -12.05 -1.64
C SER A 196 -21.43 -11.97 -2.91
N ILE A 197 -20.75 -11.68 -4.02
CA ILE A 197 -21.34 -11.59 -5.35
C ILE A 197 -20.53 -12.50 -6.27
N ALA A 198 -21.16 -13.58 -6.74
CA ALA A 198 -20.58 -14.56 -7.67
C ALA A 198 -20.72 -14.11 -9.13
#